data_40616e909895368fb1bbc7ae03cb5c4d
#
_entry.id   40616e909895368fb1bbc7ae03cb5c4d
#
_cell.length_a   1.000
_cell.length_b   1.000
_cell.length_c   1.000
_cell.angle_alpha   90.00
_cell.angle_beta   90.00
_cell.angle_gamma   90.00
#
_symmetry.space_group_name_H-M   'P 1'
#
loop_
_entity.id
_entity.type
_entity.pdbx_description
1 polymer ?
#
loop_
_entity_poly.entity_id
_entity_poly.type
_entity_poly.pdbx_seq_one_letter_code
_entity_poly.pdbx_strand_id
1 'polypeptide(L)'
;MVILVTGASHTGKTLLAQRLLEQYRYPCVSIDLLKMGLIRSGYTDLTPEDDGKLTEYLWPVLREMIKTAVENNQNLILEGVYIPLNWAEDFGPRYRQSIRCICLVMTERYIRAHFEDIRA
;
A
#
# COMPACT_ATOMS: atom_id res chain seq x y z
N MET A 1 0.61 13.03 7.22
CA MET A 1 1.56 12.33 6.31
C MET A 1 1.02 10.96 5.99
N VAL A 2 0.88 10.66 4.72
CA VAL A 2 0.50 9.33 4.25
C VAL A 2 1.71 8.69 3.60
N ILE A 3 2.01 7.45 3.98
CA ILE A 3 3.13 6.69 3.41
C ILE A 3 2.55 5.49 2.68
N LEU A 4 2.81 5.42 1.39
CA LEU A 4 2.42 4.28 0.56
C LEU A 4 3.62 3.34 0.46
N VAL A 5 3.41 2.07 0.81
CA VAL A 5 4.45 1.05 0.68
C VAL A 5 3.97 0.04 -0.33
N THR A 6 4.61 0.00 -1.48
CA THR A 6 4.23 -0.88 -2.58
C THR A 6 5.43 -1.68 -3.10
N GLY A 7 5.20 -2.54 -4.06
CA GLY A 7 6.20 -3.42 -4.64
C GLY A 7 5.60 -4.79 -4.89
N ALA A 8 6.34 -5.64 -5.58
CA ALA A 8 5.90 -6.99 -5.86
C ALA A 8 5.83 -7.85 -4.59
N SER A 9 5.14 -8.97 -4.67
CA SER A 9 5.09 -9.93 -3.56
C SER A 9 6.50 -10.35 -3.15
N HIS A 10 6.69 -10.62 -1.87
CA HIS A 10 7.97 -11.07 -1.29
C HIS A 10 9.12 -10.05 -1.39
N THR A 11 8.79 -8.75 -1.44
CA THR A 11 9.81 -7.69 -1.43
C THR A 11 10.04 -7.06 -0.06
N GLY A 12 9.38 -7.57 0.99
CA GLY A 12 9.56 -7.04 2.34
C GLY A 12 8.64 -5.88 2.70
N LYS A 13 7.54 -5.67 1.96
CA LYS A 13 6.59 -4.59 2.23
C LYS A 13 6.04 -4.63 3.64
N THR A 14 5.63 -5.81 4.09
CA THR A 14 5.04 -5.99 5.42
C THR A 14 6.07 -5.67 6.51
N LEU A 15 7.29 -6.12 6.34
CA LEU A 15 8.36 -5.83 7.29
C LEU A 15 8.65 -4.33 7.36
N LEU A 16 8.75 -3.67 6.21
CA LEU A 16 8.99 -2.23 6.18
C LEU A 16 7.84 -1.47 6.84
N ALA A 17 6.58 -1.85 6.52
CA ALA A 17 5.41 -1.22 7.11
C ALA A 17 5.41 -1.38 8.63
N GLN A 18 5.77 -2.55 9.14
CA GLN A 18 5.87 -2.79 10.57
C GLN A 18 6.94 -1.92 11.23
N ARG A 19 8.09 -1.77 10.59
CA ARG A 19 9.16 -0.91 11.11
C ARG A 19 8.76 0.56 11.11
N LEU A 20 8.04 1.00 10.09
CA LEU A 20 7.53 2.36 10.03
C LEU A 20 6.50 2.59 11.13
N LEU A 21 5.62 1.61 11.36
CA LEU A 21 4.66 1.68 12.46
C LEU A 21 5.36 1.81 13.81
N GLU A 22 6.39 1.02 14.06
CA GLU A 22 7.14 1.05 15.31
C GLU A 22 7.87 2.38 15.50
N GLN A 23 8.45 2.93 14.44
CA GLN A 23 9.23 4.15 14.50
C GLN A 23 8.36 5.40 14.60
N TYR A 24 7.33 5.51 13.76
CA TYR A 24 6.49 6.70 13.68
C TYR A 24 5.16 6.56 14.39
N ARG A 25 4.76 5.35 14.70
CA ARG A 25 3.47 5.04 15.33
C ARG A 25 2.27 5.49 14.49
N TYR A 26 2.42 5.44 13.18
CA TYR A 26 1.32 5.70 12.26
C TYR A 26 0.46 4.45 12.12
N PRO A 27 -0.87 4.58 12.08
CA PRO A 27 -1.73 3.44 11.75
C PRO A 27 -1.33 2.83 10.43
N CYS A 28 -1.30 1.50 10.37
CA CYS A 28 -0.95 0.77 9.16
C CYS A 28 -2.15 -0.04 8.68
N VAL A 29 -2.54 0.16 7.43
CA VAL A 29 -3.62 -0.57 6.79
C VAL A 29 -3.05 -1.41 5.68
N SER A 30 -3.29 -2.73 5.75
CA SER A 30 -2.97 -3.64 4.67
C SER A 30 -4.06 -3.57 3.61
N ILE A 31 -3.68 -3.24 2.38
CA ILE A 31 -4.62 -3.21 1.26
C ILE A 31 -5.18 -4.61 1.01
N ASP A 32 -4.41 -5.64 1.31
CA ASP A 32 -4.85 -7.02 1.16
C ASP A 32 -6.02 -7.34 2.10
N LEU A 33 -6.01 -6.82 3.32
CA LEU A 33 -7.14 -6.97 4.23
C LEU A 33 -8.40 -6.30 3.70
N LEU A 34 -8.27 -5.09 3.16
CA LEU A 34 -9.39 -4.39 2.53
C LEU A 34 -9.93 -5.20 1.34
N LYS A 35 -9.04 -5.70 0.50
CA LYS A 35 -9.40 -6.54 -0.64
C LYS A 35 -10.23 -7.74 -0.19
N MET A 36 -9.73 -8.49 0.76
CA MET A 36 -10.42 -9.70 1.22
C MET A 36 -11.73 -9.37 1.92
N GLY A 37 -11.80 -8.27 2.63
CA GLY A 37 -13.05 -7.81 3.24
C GLY A 37 -14.13 -7.52 2.21
N LEU A 38 -13.77 -6.84 1.13
CA LEU A 38 -14.72 -6.53 0.06
C LEU A 38 -15.17 -7.77 -0.73
N ILE A 39 -14.23 -8.68 -1.00
CA ILE A 39 -14.55 -9.94 -1.69
C ILE A 39 -15.46 -10.82 -0.84
N ARG A 40 -15.09 -11.05 0.41
CA ARG A 40 -15.81 -11.98 1.28
C ARG A 40 -17.18 -11.45 1.71
N SER A 41 -17.36 -10.14 1.75
CA SER A 41 -18.65 -9.54 2.09
C SER A 41 -19.59 -9.43 0.89
N GLY A 42 -19.13 -9.78 -0.31
CA GLY A 42 -19.98 -9.78 -1.51
C GLY A 42 -20.09 -8.44 -2.22
N TYR A 43 -19.26 -7.45 -1.87
CA TYR A 43 -19.31 -6.16 -2.55
C TYR A 43 -18.70 -6.19 -3.94
N THR A 44 -17.96 -7.24 -4.28
CA THR A 44 -17.41 -7.43 -5.61
C THR A 44 -17.46 -8.90 -5.99
N ASP A 45 -17.61 -9.19 -7.30
CA ASP A 45 -17.56 -10.54 -7.83
C ASP A 45 -16.13 -10.96 -8.22
N LEU A 46 -15.16 -10.07 -8.04
CA LEU A 46 -13.78 -10.37 -8.37
C LEU A 46 -13.22 -11.41 -7.40
N THR A 47 -12.25 -12.19 -7.89
CA THR A 47 -11.57 -13.20 -7.08
C THR A 47 -10.17 -12.73 -6.72
N PRO A 48 -9.50 -13.33 -5.73
CA PRO A 48 -8.14 -12.94 -5.37
C PRO A 48 -7.12 -13.03 -6.51
N GLU A 49 -7.42 -13.78 -7.57
CA GLU A 49 -6.55 -13.94 -8.72
C GLU A 49 -6.72 -12.85 -9.79
N ASP A 50 -7.71 -11.98 -9.65
CA ASP A 50 -8.01 -10.92 -10.63
C ASP A 50 -7.21 -9.65 -10.36
N ASP A 51 -5.89 -9.74 -10.23
CA ASP A 51 -5.03 -8.64 -9.75
C ASP A 51 -5.19 -7.33 -10.51
N GLY A 52 -5.24 -7.36 -11.85
CA GLY A 52 -5.39 -6.15 -12.63
C GLY A 52 -6.73 -5.46 -12.39
N LYS A 53 -7.80 -6.26 -12.37
CA LYS A 53 -9.14 -5.74 -12.12
C LYS A 53 -9.29 -5.27 -10.67
N LEU A 54 -8.62 -5.94 -9.73
CA LEU A 54 -8.63 -5.53 -8.33
C LEU A 54 -7.96 -4.18 -8.15
N THR A 55 -6.88 -3.90 -8.86
CA THR A 55 -6.25 -2.59 -8.80
C THR A 55 -7.23 -1.50 -9.26
N GLU A 56 -7.92 -1.72 -10.38
CA GLU A 56 -8.92 -0.77 -10.88
C GLU A 56 -10.09 -0.60 -9.92
N TYR A 57 -10.48 -1.66 -9.24
CA TYR A 57 -11.59 -1.64 -8.28
C TYR A 57 -11.20 -0.96 -6.97
N LEU A 58 -10.03 -1.27 -6.45
CA LEU A 58 -9.58 -0.81 -5.13
C LEU A 58 -9.02 0.61 -5.15
N TRP A 59 -8.33 0.98 -6.22
CA TRP A 59 -7.64 2.27 -6.24
C TRP A 59 -8.54 3.47 -5.99
N PRO A 60 -9.74 3.59 -6.59
CA PRO A 60 -10.62 4.72 -6.27
C PRO A 60 -10.97 4.81 -4.78
N VAL A 61 -11.15 3.66 -4.10
CA VAL A 61 -11.43 3.62 -2.66
C VAL A 61 -10.21 4.11 -1.88
N LEU A 62 -9.04 3.58 -2.21
CA LEU A 62 -7.78 3.95 -1.55
C LEU A 62 -7.47 5.43 -1.77
N ARG A 63 -7.67 5.93 -2.98
CA ARG A 63 -7.44 7.33 -3.30
C ARG A 63 -8.28 8.25 -2.41
N GLU A 64 -9.56 7.94 -2.22
CA GLU A 64 -10.43 8.75 -1.39
C GLU A 64 -10.11 8.62 0.10
N MET A 65 -9.65 7.45 0.53
CA MET A 65 -9.14 7.28 1.89
C MET A 65 -7.90 8.15 2.14
N ILE A 66 -6.99 8.19 1.18
CA ILE A 66 -5.79 9.02 1.25
C ILE A 66 -6.16 10.50 1.33
N LYS A 67 -7.05 10.94 0.47
CA LYS A 67 -7.51 12.34 0.48
C LYS A 67 -8.13 12.72 1.82
N THR A 68 -8.96 11.85 2.36
CA THR A 68 -9.58 12.07 3.66
C THR A 68 -8.54 12.19 4.77
N ALA A 69 -7.55 11.30 4.76
CA ALA A 69 -6.47 11.34 5.75
C ALA A 69 -5.68 12.66 5.66
N VAL A 70 -5.34 13.08 4.46
CA VAL A 70 -4.61 14.34 4.24
C VAL A 70 -5.45 15.55 4.71
N GLU A 71 -6.72 15.58 4.34
CA GLU A 71 -7.62 16.69 4.70
C GLU A 71 -7.80 16.81 6.21
N ASN A 72 -7.80 15.68 6.91
CA ASN A 72 -7.96 15.63 8.37
C ASN A 72 -6.63 15.67 9.12
N ASN A 73 -5.52 15.88 8.43
CA ASN A 73 -4.17 15.86 9.02
C ASN A 73 -3.87 14.56 9.77
N GLN A 74 -4.39 13.45 9.29
CA GLN A 74 -4.15 12.13 9.86
C GLN A 74 -2.91 11.48 9.25
N ASN A 75 -2.21 10.70 10.07
CA ASN A 75 -1.07 9.91 9.61
C ASN A 75 -1.53 8.51 9.28
N LEU A 76 -1.04 7.95 8.17
CA LEU A 76 -1.51 6.66 7.69
C LEU A 76 -0.41 5.98 6.88
N ILE A 77 -0.24 4.68 7.07
CA ILE A 77 0.60 3.83 6.22
C ILE A 77 -0.33 2.88 5.47
N LEU A 78 -0.27 2.90 4.14
CA LEU A 78 -0.98 1.93 3.29
C LEU A 78 0.05 1.02 2.63
N GLU A 79 -0.09 -0.27 2.78
CA GLU A 79 0.84 -1.27 2.27
C GLU A 79 0.13 -2.28 1.38
N GLY A 80 0.67 -2.55 0.20
CA GLY A 80 0.13 -3.55 -0.70
C GLY A 80 0.58 -3.39 -2.15
N VAL A 81 0.08 -4.29 -3.01
CA VAL A 81 0.46 -4.34 -4.42
C VAL A 81 -0.49 -3.57 -5.34
N TYR A 82 -1.62 -3.09 -4.82
CA TYR A 82 -2.70 -2.51 -5.63
C TYR A 82 -2.60 -1.00 -5.78
N ILE A 83 -1.40 -0.46 -5.74
CA ILE A 83 -1.14 0.97 -5.95
C ILE A 83 -0.58 1.14 -7.36
N PRO A 84 -1.27 1.87 -8.26
CA PRO A 84 -0.77 2.04 -9.63
C PRO A 84 0.51 2.87 -9.65
N LEU A 85 1.36 2.61 -10.64
CA LEU A 85 2.63 3.32 -10.79
C LEU A 85 2.42 4.82 -11.01
N ASN A 86 1.31 5.20 -11.63
CA ASN A 86 0.97 6.60 -11.89
C ASN A 86 0.07 7.21 -10.81
N TRP A 87 0.14 6.69 -9.59
CA TRP A 87 -0.72 7.12 -8.48
C TRP A 87 -0.71 8.64 -8.27
N ALA A 88 0.43 9.27 -8.46
CA ALA A 88 0.60 10.70 -8.20
C ALA A 88 -0.25 11.58 -9.12
N GLU A 89 -0.61 11.08 -10.30
CA GLU A 89 -1.43 11.84 -11.26
C GLU A 89 -2.83 12.10 -10.74
N ASP A 90 -3.32 11.29 -9.81
CA ASP A 90 -4.66 11.42 -9.25
C ASP A 90 -4.73 12.42 -8.09
N PHE A 91 -3.60 13.04 -7.74
CA PHE A 91 -3.52 13.99 -6.63
C PHE A 91 -2.97 15.33 -7.08
N GLY A 92 -3.64 16.41 -6.68
CA GLY A 92 -3.12 17.75 -6.88
C GLY A 92 -1.93 18.04 -5.95
N PRO A 93 -1.22 19.18 -6.15
CA PRO A 93 -0.04 19.51 -5.35
C PRO A 93 -0.29 19.52 -3.84
N ARG A 94 -1.46 19.96 -3.42
CA ARG A 94 -1.85 20.01 -2.01
C ARG A 94 -1.75 18.62 -1.36
N TYR A 95 -2.25 17.60 -2.06
CA TYR A 95 -2.21 16.24 -1.53
C TYR A 95 -0.82 15.62 -1.65
N ARG A 96 -0.15 15.85 -2.78
CA ARG A 96 1.20 15.27 -3.02
C ARG A 96 2.21 15.66 -1.97
N GLN A 97 2.11 16.85 -1.41
CA GLN A 97 3.00 17.31 -0.37
C GLN A 97 2.95 16.44 0.88
N SER A 98 1.82 15.80 1.13
CA SER A 98 1.58 15.00 2.33
C SER A 98 1.66 13.50 2.06
N ILE A 99 2.09 13.09 0.86
CA ILE A 99 2.18 11.68 0.48
C ILE A 99 3.63 11.33 0.15
N ARG A 100 4.09 10.21 0.68
CA ARG A 100 5.38 9.61 0.31
C ARG A 100 5.12 8.20 -0.17
N CYS A 101 5.80 7.78 -1.22
CA CYS A 101 5.67 6.43 -1.74
C CYS A 101 7.01 5.74 -1.73
N ILE A 102 7.05 4.55 -1.15
CA ILE A 102 8.21 3.69 -1.15
C ILE A 102 7.87 2.46 -1.98
N CYS A 103 8.55 2.29 -3.10
CA CYS A 103 8.37 1.13 -3.96
C CYS A 103 9.56 0.20 -3.76
N LEU A 104 9.31 -0.98 -3.23
CA LEU A 104 10.34 -1.97 -2.99
C LEU A 104 10.56 -2.81 -4.23
N VAL A 105 11.78 -2.80 -4.72
CA VAL A 105 12.21 -3.61 -5.86
C VAL A 105 13.39 -4.46 -5.40
N MET A 106 13.25 -5.78 -5.49
CA MET A 106 14.29 -6.69 -5.07
C MET A 106 14.66 -7.66 -6.17
N THR A 107 15.97 -7.76 -6.43
CA THR A 107 16.50 -8.79 -7.31
C THR A 107 16.65 -10.10 -6.53
N GLU A 108 16.71 -11.21 -7.22
CA GLU A 108 16.97 -12.50 -6.60
C GLU A 108 18.26 -12.47 -5.78
N ARG A 109 19.28 -11.82 -6.31
CA ARG A 109 20.57 -11.68 -5.62
C ARG A 109 20.43 -10.93 -4.31
N TYR A 110 19.67 -9.83 -4.30
CA TYR A 110 19.44 -9.06 -3.09
C TYR A 110 18.66 -9.90 -2.06
N ILE A 111 17.66 -10.61 -2.50
CA ILE A 111 16.84 -11.45 -1.61
C ILE A 111 17.72 -12.50 -0.93
N ARG A 112 18.60 -13.17 -1.68
CA ARG A 112 19.52 -14.16 -1.12
C ARG A 112 20.49 -13.55 -0.10
N ALA A 113 21.02 -12.38 -0.39
CA ALA A 113 21.99 -11.73 0.48
C ALA A 113 21.37 -11.15 1.75
N HIS A 114 20.08 -10.77 1.69
CA HIS A 114 19.40 -10.06 2.78
C HIS A 114 18.17 -10.79 3.29
N PHE A 115 18.17 -12.11 3.17
CA PHE A 115 17.03 -12.93 3.53
C PHE A 115 16.57 -12.72 4.98
N GLU A 116 17.51 -12.63 5.90
CA GLU A 116 17.20 -12.41 7.32
C GLU A 116 16.57 -11.03 7.58
N ASP A 117 16.93 -10.03 6.79
CA ASP A 117 16.35 -8.69 6.90
C ASP A 117 14.91 -8.63 6.38
N ILE A 118 14.57 -9.49 5.44
CA ILE A 118 13.24 -9.52 4.82
C ILE A 118 12.27 -10.37 5.62
N ARG A 119 12.77 -11.37 6.27
CA ARG A 119 12.04 -12.46 6.90
C ARG A 119 11.43 -12.11 8.24
N ALA A 120 11.38 -11.15 8.77
CA ALA A 120 10.94 -10.91 10.15
C ALA A 120 9.54 -11.45 10.46
#